data_59666ef088f4a000dee1b4de4cd0c096
#
_entry.id   59666ef088f4a000dee1b4de4cd0c096
#
_cell.length_a   1.000
_cell.length_b   1.000
_cell.length_c   1.000
_cell.angle_alpha   90.00
_cell.angle_beta   90.00
_cell.angle_gamma   90.00
#
_symmetry.space_group_name_H-M   'P 1'
#
loop_
_entity.id
_entity.type
_entity.pdbx_description
1 polymer ?
#
loop_
_entity_poly.entity_id
_entity_poly.type
_entity_poly.pdbx_seq_one_letter_code
_entity_poly.pdbx_strand_id
1 'polypeptide(L)'
;MQALFDEVAARLLAEDDAVEQTRMMGSDGLKTGGKFFAMVSKGELVVKLPRDRVDELVEAEAGHRFDPGHGRLMKEWVALRPDDEAECAAYVSEARSFVGGQPIRRTRAESEV
;
A
#
# COMPACT_ATOMS: atom_id res chain seq x y z
N MET A 1 1.43 11.55 8.93
CA MET A 1 1.38 10.45 7.97
C MET A 1 2.14 10.76 6.68
N GLN A 2 2.01 11.97 6.19
CA GLN A 2 2.67 12.32 4.93
C GLN A 2 4.20 12.14 5.00
N ALA A 3 4.83 12.53 6.09
CA ALA A 3 6.27 12.41 6.23
C ALA A 3 6.73 10.94 6.23
N LEU A 4 5.99 10.07 6.91
CA LEU A 4 6.30 8.63 6.91
C LEU A 4 6.15 8.05 5.50
N PHE A 5 5.09 8.42 4.82
CA PHE A 5 4.85 7.96 3.47
C PHE A 5 5.96 8.42 2.52
N ASP A 6 6.36 9.69 2.63
CA ASP A 6 7.40 10.24 1.77
C ASP A 6 8.72 9.49 1.94
N GLU A 7 9.08 9.15 3.18
CA GLU A 7 10.31 8.40 3.45
C GLU A 7 10.26 7.00 2.86
N VAL A 8 9.14 6.31 3.06
CA VAL A 8 8.97 4.96 2.53
C VAL A 8 8.93 5.00 1.00
N ALA A 9 8.23 5.97 0.44
CA ALA A 9 8.14 6.10 -1.02
C ALA A 9 9.51 6.35 -1.64
N ALA A 10 10.30 7.24 -1.06
CA ALA A 10 11.62 7.54 -1.58
C ALA A 10 12.51 6.30 -1.61
N ARG A 11 12.47 5.53 -0.53
CA ARG A 11 13.26 4.30 -0.44
C ARG A 11 12.80 3.26 -1.46
N LEU A 12 11.50 3.07 -1.58
CA LEU A 12 10.96 2.10 -2.52
C LEU A 12 11.28 2.47 -3.95
N LEU A 13 11.16 3.76 -4.30
CA LEU A 13 11.48 4.23 -5.64
C LEU A 13 12.95 4.01 -5.98
N ALA A 14 13.83 4.11 -4.98
CA ALA A 14 15.26 3.88 -5.19
C ALA A 14 15.58 2.40 -5.39
N GLU A 15 14.76 1.51 -4.85
CA GLU A 15 15.01 0.07 -4.87
C GLU A 15 14.21 -0.70 -5.92
N ASP A 16 13.12 -0.13 -6.41
CA ASP A 16 12.19 -0.84 -7.27
C ASP A 16 11.85 -0.01 -8.50
N ASP A 17 12.46 -0.36 -9.63
CA ASP A 17 12.29 0.36 -10.88
C ASP A 17 10.87 0.24 -11.46
N ALA A 18 10.11 -0.72 -11.00
CA ALA A 18 8.75 -0.92 -11.49
C ALA A 18 7.73 -0.05 -10.77
N VAL A 19 8.17 0.66 -9.74
CA VAL A 19 7.28 1.54 -8.97
C VAL A 19 7.43 2.99 -9.45
N GLU A 20 6.30 3.67 -9.60
CA GLU A 20 6.27 5.09 -9.95
C GLU A 20 5.50 5.85 -8.90
N GLN A 21 5.93 7.07 -8.64
CA GLN A 21 5.20 7.98 -7.77
C GLN A 21 4.43 8.96 -8.65
N THR A 22 3.18 9.21 -8.30
CA THR A 22 2.37 10.15 -9.05
C THR A 22 1.48 10.92 -8.08
N ARG A 23 1.02 12.07 -8.53
CA ARG A 23 0.11 12.88 -7.74
C ARG A 23 -1.22 12.92 -8.47
N MET A 24 -2.28 12.60 -7.73
CA MET A 24 -3.62 12.61 -8.29
C MET A 24 -4.55 13.31 -7.32
N MET A 25 -5.24 14.36 -7.81
CA MET A 25 -6.20 15.12 -7.02
C MET A 25 -5.61 15.63 -5.70
N GLY A 26 -4.33 16.02 -5.74
CA GLY A 26 -3.67 16.56 -4.57
C GLY A 26 -3.11 15.53 -3.60
N SER A 27 -3.23 14.26 -3.91
CA SER A 27 -2.70 13.19 -3.06
C SER A 27 -1.55 12.48 -3.77
N ASP A 28 -0.50 12.18 -3.02
CA ASP A 28 0.62 11.40 -3.55
C ASP A 28 0.27 9.92 -3.53
N GLY A 29 0.57 9.23 -4.60
CA GLY A 29 0.29 7.80 -4.69
C GLY A 29 1.44 7.06 -5.36
N LEU A 30 1.51 5.77 -5.10
CA LEU A 30 2.47 4.87 -5.72
C LEU A 30 1.73 3.88 -6.59
N LYS A 31 2.29 3.61 -7.75
CA LYS A 31 1.68 2.63 -8.65
C LYS A 31 2.73 1.76 -9.31
N THR A 32 2.31 0.59 -9.77
CA THR A 32 3.16 -0.33 -10.50
C THR A 32 2.32 -0.96 -11.60
N GLY A 33 2.89 -1.05 -12.80
CA GLY A 33 2.15 -1.59 -13.93
C GLY A 33 0.90 -0.79 -14.27
N GLY A 34 0.92 0.51 -13.98
CA GLY A 34 -0.22 1.37 -14.25
C GLY A 34 -1.34 1.31 -13.21
N LYS A 35 -1.13 0.57 -12.11
CA LYS A 35 -2.15 0.41 -11.07
C LYS A 35 -1.66 0.95 -9.74
N PHE A 36 -2.50 1.73 -9.07
CA PHE A 36 -2.18 2.25 -7.74
C PHE A 36 -2.21 1.14 -6.71
N PHE A 37 -1.29 1.22 -5.74
CA PHE A 37 -1.30 0.27 -4.63
C PHE A 37 -1.14 0.94 -3.26
N ALA A 38 -0.73 2.20 -3.21
CA ALA A 38 -0.58 2.94 -1.95
C ALA A 38 -0.78 4.42 -2.18
N MET A 39 -1.34 5.09 -1.20
CA MET A 39 -1.52 6.54 -1.25
C MET A 39 -1.78 7.08 0.15
N VAL A 40 -1.74 8.39 0.29
CA VAL A 40 -2.13 9.06 1.53
C VAL A 40 -3.44 9.78 1.26
N SER A 41 -4.41 9.58 2.14
CA SER A 41 -5.68 10.26 2.05
C SER A 41 -6.19 10.60 3.44
N LYS A 42 -6.54 11.86 3.66
CA LYS A 42 -7.10 12.33 4.92
C LYS A 42 -6.21 11.97 6.12
N GLY A 43 -4.89 12.04 5.93
CA GLY A 43 -3.94 11.76 7.00
C GLY A 43 -3.76 10.29 7.31
N GLU A 44 -4.20 9.40 6.43
CA GLU A 44 -4.05 7.96 6.62
C GLU A 44 -3.34 7.33 5.44
N LEU A 45 -2.66 6.22 5.71
CA LEU A 45 -2.06 5.40 4.66
C LEU A 45 -3.15 4.51 4.08
N VAL A 46 -3.36 4.59 2.78
CA VAL A 46 -4.38 3.77 2.11
C VAL A 46 -3.65 2.82 1.16
N VAL A 47 -3.83 1.53 1.36
CA VAL A 47 -3.15 0.53 0.55
C VAL A 47 -4.13 -0.49 0.00
N LYS A 48 -3.77 -1.06 -1.16
CA LYS A 48 -4.59 -2.11 -1.78
C LYS A 48 -4.04 -3.47 -1.39
N LEU A 49 -4.88 -4.27 -0.75
CA LEU A 49 -4.52 -5.60 -0.27
C LEU A 49 -5.62 -6.59 -0.64
N PRO A 50 -5.32 -7.90 -0.61
CA PRO A 50 -6.37 -8.88 -0.85
C PRO A 50 -7.52 -8.68 0.14
N ARG A 51 -8.71 -8.98 -0.30
CA ARG A 51 -9.92 -8.79 0.50
C ARG A 51 -9.81 -9.44 1.89
N ASP A 52 -9.29 -10.67 1.94
CA ASP A 52 -9.15 -11.37 3.23
C ASP A 52 -8.20 -10.65 4.17
N ARG A 53 -7.13 -10.07 3.62
CA ARG A 53 -6.19 -9.30 4.42
C ARG A 53 -6.83 -8.02 4.94
N VAL A 54 -7.64 -7.36 4.12
CA VAL A 54 -8.38 -6.17 4.55
C VAL A 54 -9.32 -6.53 5.69
N ASP A 55 -10.06 -7.63 5.55
CA ASP A 55 -10.96 -8.10 6.60
C ASP A 55 -10.22 -8.34 7.91
N GLU A 56 -9.06 -8.98 7.82
CA GLU A 56 -8.19 -9.27 8.97
C GLU A 56 -7.79 -7.99 9.71
N LEU A 57 -7.34 -6.99 8.94
CA LEU A 57 -6.90 -5.73 9.53
C LEU A 57 -8.06 -4.95 10.15
N VAL A 58 -9.22 -5.00 9.54
CA VAL A 58 -10.40 -4.34 10.06
C VAL A 58 -10.84 -5.00 11.36
N GLU A 59 -10.84 -6.33 11.41
CA GLU A 59 -11.19 -7.07 12.62
C GLU A 59 -10.21 -6.84 13.76
N ALA A 60 -8.94 -6.67 13.43
CA ALA A 60 -7.92 -6.39 14.42
C ALA A 60 -7.90 -4.92 14.85
N GLU A 61 -8.78 -4.11 14.27
CA GLU A 61 -8.85 -2.67 14.54
C GLU A 61 -7.57 -1.93 14.19
N ALA A 62 -6.82 -2.49 13.24
CA ALA A 62 -5.61 -1.84 12.74
C ALA A 62 -5.94 -0.77 11.69
N GLY A 63 -7.13 -0.84 11.10
CA GLY A 63 -7.56 0.11 10.10
C GLY A 63 -9.04 -0.06 9.79
N HIS A 64 -9.48 0.62 8.76
CA HIS A 64 -10.88 0.53 8.32
C HIS A 64 -10.92 0.51 6.79
N ARG A 65 -12.02 0.02 6.24
CA ARG A 65 -12.16 0.00 4.79
C ARG A 65 -12.20 1.41 4.26
N PHE A 66 -11.52 1.62 3.15
CA PHE A 66 -11.44 2.95 2.55
C PHE A 66 -12.76 3.33 1.90
N ASP A 67 -13.19 4.57 2.17
CA ASP A 67 -14.37 5.15 1.55
C ASP A 67 -13.93 6.37 0.73
N PRO A 68 -14.00 6.31 -0.59
CA PRO A 68 -13.56 7.44 -1.42
C PRO A 68 -14.51 8.64 -1.40
N GLY A 69 -15.57 8.58 -0.58
CA GLY A 69 -16.49 9.71 -0.45
C GLY A 69 -17.85 9.48 -1.11
N HIS A 70 -18.11 8.27 -1.55
CA HIS A 70 -19.38 7.92 -2.22
C HIS A 70 -20.30 7.08 -1.34
N GLY A 71 -19.93 6.90 -0.08
CA GLY A 71 -20.67 6.03 0.81
C GLY A 71 -20.55 4.57 0.47
N ARG A 72 -19.56 4.23 -0.34
CA ARG A 72 -19.36 2.87 -0.81
C ARG A 72 -17.95 2.40 -0.43
N LEU A 73 -17.88 1.47 0.52
CA LEU A 73 -16.61 0.97 1.01
C LEU A 73 -15.94 0.08 -0.02
N MET A 74 -14.63 0.24 -0.14
CA MET A 74 -13.83 -0.53 -1.09
C MET A 74 -13.29 -1.79 -0.41
N LYS A 75 -13.54 -2.96 -1.01
CA LYS A 75 -13.22 -4.24 -0.38
C LYS A 75 -11.74 -4.56 -0.33
N GLU A 76 -10.97 -4.02 -1.27
CA GLU A 76 -9.54 -4.28 -1.36
C GLU A 76 -8.69 -3.06 -1.02
N TRP A 77 -9.28 -2.06 -0.40
CA TRP A 77 -8.56 -0.88 0.03
C TRP A 77 -8.79 -0.65 1.52
N VAL A 78 -7.70 -0.49 2.25
CA VAL A 78 -7.77 -0.28 3.69
C VAL A 78 -7.00 0.97 4.08
N ALA A 79 -7.55 1.75 5.00
CA ALA A 79 -6.93 2.97 5.53
C ALA A 79 -6.32 2.63 6.89
N LEU A 80 -5.04 2.95 7.06
CA LEU A 80 -4.25 2.54 8.21
C LEU A 80 -3.51 3.72 8.80
N ARG A 81 -3.12 3.60 10.05
CA ARG A 81 -2.29 4.59 10.74
C ARG A 81 -1.08 3.88 11.34
N PRO A 82 -0.06 3.61 10.53
CA PRO A 82 1.16 2.96 11.06
C PRO A 82 1.85 3.85 12.09
N ASP A 83 2.43 3.23 13.11
CA ASP A 83 3.07 3.94 14.20
C ASP A 83 4.47 4.44 13.84
N ASP A 84 5.14 3.75 12.92
CA ASP A 84 6.50 4.12 12.56
C ASP A 84 6.79 3.76 11.11
N GLU A 85 8.00 4.10 10.69
CA GLU A 85 8.41 3.89 9.30
C GLU A 85 8.45 2.40 8.93
N ALA A 86 8.89 1.55 9.85
CA ALA A 86 8.97 0.12 9.57
C ALA A 86 7.59 -0.48 9.30
N GLU A 87 6.60 -0.09 10.09
CA GLU A 87 5.24 -0.54 9.91
C GLU A 87 4.65 -0.01 8.61
N CYS A 88 4.89 1.25 8.32
CA CYS A 88 4.44 1.87 7.08
C CYS A 88 5.04 1.13 5.88
N ALA A 89 6.35 0.86 5.92
CA ALA A 89 7.05 0.17 4.85
C ALA A 89 6.51 -1.24 4.64
N ALA A 90 6.18 -1.93 5.73
CA ALA A 90 5.65 -3.29 5.65
C ALA A 90 4.31 -3.32 4.90
N TYR A 91 3.41 -2.40 5.22
CA TYR A 91 2.12 -2.35 4.53
C TYR A 91 2.27 -1.96 3.07
N VAL A 92 3.13 -0.99 2.78
CA VAL A 92 3.36 -0.55 1.41
C VAL A 92 3.96 -1.69 0.57
N SER A 93 4.93 -2.42 1.13
CA SER A 93 5.54 -3.56 0.45
C SER A 93 4.54 -4.68 0.20
N GLU A 94 3.69 -4.94 1.17
CA GLU A 94 2.66 -5.96 1.04
C GLU A 94 1.72 -5.62 -0.12
N ALA A 95 1.31 -4.35 -0.20
CA ALA A 95 0.44 -3.87 -1.27
C ALA A 95 1.14 -3.95 -2.63
N ARG A 96 2.42 -3.59 -2.66
CA ARG A 96 3.21 -3.64 -3.88
C ARG A 96 3.24 -5.07 -4.44
N SER A 97 3.47 -6.04 -3.56
CA SER A 97 3.51 -7.44 -3.97
C SER A 97 2.17 -7.93 -4.50
N PHE A 98 1.10 -7.53 -3.83
CA PHE A 98 -0.23 -7.93 -4.24
C PHE A 98 -0.60 -7.38 -5.62
N VAL A 99 -0.40 -6.08 -5.82
CA VAL A 99 -0.79 -5.43 -7.07
C VAL A 99 0.17 -5.76 -8.21
N GLY A 100 1.46 -5.86 -7.89
CA GLY A 100 2.47 -6.12 -8.90
C GLY A 100 2.62 -7.56 -9.32
N GLY A 101 1.93 -8.47 -8.68
CA GLY A 101 2.00 -9.89 -9.00
C GLY A 101 3.33 -10.49 -8.69
N GLN A 102 4.03 -10.13 -7.75
CA GLN A 102 5.31 -10.43 -7.52
C GLN A 102 5.93 -11.62 -7.35
N PRO A 103 6.60 -11.78 -7.22
CA PRO A 103 7.19 -12.55 -6.81
C PRO A 103 8.20 -12.50 -6.00
N ILE A 104 8.15 -12.17 -5.86
CA ILE A 104 8.85 -12.26 -5.31
C ILE A 104 9.39 -12.95 -4.78
N ARG A 105 9.29 -13.02 -5.03
CA ARG A 105 9.76 -13.56 -4.61
C ARG A 105 10.25 -14.09 -4.51
N ARG A 106 10.25 -14.16 -4.97
CA ARG A 106 10.81 -14.59 -5.01
C ARG A 106 11.10 -15.01 -4.70
N THR A 107 10.90 -14.99 -4.87
CA THR A 107 11.39 -15.49 -4.65
C THR A 107 11.51 -16.18 -4.43
N ARG A 108 11.61 -16.45 -4.49
CA ARG A 108 11.94 -17.22 -4.38
C ARG A 108 11.99 -17.97 -4.46
N ALA A 109 11.83 -17.98 -4.74
CA ALA A 109 12.15 -18.61 -4.80
C ALA A 109 12.31 -19.10 -4.94
N GLU A 110 12.36 -18.89 -5.18
CA GLU A 110 12.86 -19.32 -5.27
C GLU A 110 13.02 -19.79 -5.10
N SER A 111 12.93 -19.69 -5.08
CA SER A 111 13.37 -20.25 -4.94
C SER A 111 13.37 -21.07 -4.92
N GLU A 112 13.23 -21.00 -4.98
CA GLU A 112 13.48 -21.83 -4.99
C GLU A 112 13.65 -22.53 -5.13
N VAL A 113 13.73 -22.74 -5.14
CA VAL A 113 14.02 -23.27 -5.30
C VAL A 113 14.19 -23.65 -5.38
#